data_c5a56fc2400f20d4531533bec8553b25
#
_entry.id   c5a56fc2400f20d4531533bec8553b25
#
_cell.length_a   1.000
_cell.length_b   1.000
_cell.length_c   1.000
_cell.angle_alpha   90.00
_cell.angle_beta   90.00
_cell.angle_gamma   90.00
#
_symmetry.space_group_name_H-M   'P 1'
#
loop_
_entity.id
_entity.type
_entity.pdbx_description
1 polymer ?
#
loop_
_entity_poly.entity_id
_entity_poly.type
_entity_poly.pdbx_seq_one_letter_code
_entity_poly.pdbx_strand_id
1 'polypeptide(L)'
;RPPKGFKETKAFASVAWDLLKARPDIDLMPPCHQKVTREEDLDLNHLPLLRPWPEDAGGAVTLGLVITKDPETGVPNVGVYRLQRQSAKTMTVHWLSVRGGARHLRKAAAMKKKLEIAVAIGVHPLLVMAAATPIPVQLSEWLFAGLYAGEGVRLTKCKTIDLQVPSHSEIVLEGSISPGEEMMD
;
A
#
# COMPACT_ATOMS: atom_id res chain seq x y z
N ARG A 1 -8.46 30.62 -6.39
CA ARG A 1 -9.10 31.93 -6.07
C ARG A 1 -10.24 31.70 -5.09
N PRO A 2 -10.46 32.56 -4.09
CA PRO A 2 -11.63 32.47 -3.21
C PRO A 2 -12.92 32.67 -4.03
N PRO A 3 -14.03 32.00 -3.63
CA PRO A 3 -15.29 32.07 -4.35
C PRO A 3 -15.87 33.49 -4.29
N LYS A 4 -16.37 33.99 -5.43
CA LYS A 4 -16.87 35.36 -5.59
C LYS A 4 -18.41 35.50 -5.57
N GLY A 5 -19.15 34.41 -5.33
CA GLY A 5 -20.61 34.46 -5.33
C GLY A 5 -21.23 33.26 -4.61
N PHE A 6 -22.51 33.38 -4.24
CA PHE A 6 -23.24 32.37 -3.44
C PHE A 6 -23.22 30.96 -4.07
N LYS A 7 -23.32 30.85 -5.41
CA LYS A 7 -23.26 29.58 -6.13
C LYS A 7 -21.87 28.96 -6.03
N GLU A 8 -20.80 29.76 -6.19
CA GLU A 8 -19.38 29.30 -6.08
C GLU A 8 -19.06 28.93 -4.65
N THR A 9 -19.58 29.67 -3.65
CA THR A 9 -19.38 29.34 -2.23
C THR A 9 -20.04 28.00 -1.89
N LYS A 10 -21.23 27.72 -2.42
CA LYS A 10 -21.96 26.47 -2.20
C LYS A 10 -21.23 25.27 -2.86
N ALA A 11 -20.73 25.45 -4.08
CA ALA A 11 -19.94 24.45 -4.77
C ALA A 11 -18.60 24.19 -4.06
N PHE A 12 -17.92 25.23 -3.59
CA PHE A 12 -16.69 25.11 -2.80
C PHE A 12 -16.94 24.38 -1.47
N ALA A 13 -18.03 24.70 -0.77
CA ALA A 13 -18.42 24.03 0.47
C ALA A 13 -18.72 22.54 0.25
N SER A 14 -19.39 22.18 -0.87
CA SER A 14 -19.63 20.78 -1.24
C SER A 14 -18.31 20.02 -1.46
N VAL A 15 -17.40 20.57 -2.27
CA VAL A 15 -16.08 19.93 -2.51
C VAL A 15 -15.28 19.81 -1.23
N ALA A 16 -15.29 20.84 -0.38
CA ALA A 16 -14.58 20.78 0.91
C ALA A 16 -15.18 19.69 1.82
N TRP A 17 -16.51 19.55 1.82
CA TRP A 17 -17.19 18.50 2.56
C TRP A 17 -16.87 17.10 2.07
N ASP A 18 -16.83 16.89 0.74
CA ASP A 18 -16.45 15.62 0.13
C ASP A 18 -14.99 15.25 0.44
N LEU A 19 -14.08 16.22 0.41
CA LEU A 19 -12.70 16.05 0.82
C LEU A 19 -12.55 15.68 2.30
N LEU A 20 -13.36 16.27 3.18
CA LEU A 20 -13.36 15.95 4.61
C LEU A 20 -13.85 14.52 4.85
N LYS A 21 -14.94 14.12 4.19
CA LYS A 21 -15.47 12.76 4.28
C LYS A 21 -14.55 11.69 3.73
N ALA A 22 -13.79 12.03 2.69
CA ALA A 22 -12.87 11.12 2.02
C ALA A 22 -11.57 10.87 2.80
N ARG A 23 -11.33 11.60 3.89
CA ARG A 23 -10.11 11.41 4.70
C ARG A 23 -10.07 10.01 5.29
N PRO A 24 -8.90 9.34 5.23
CA PRO A 24 -8.73 8.05 5.89
C PRO A 24 -9.04 8.13 7.39
N ASP A 25 -9.66 7.10 7.90
CA ASP A 25 -9.98 6.93 9.32
C ASP A 25 -9.18 5.78 9.92
N ILE A 26 -8.87 5.83 11.22
CA ILE A 26 -8.05 4.82 11.91
C ILE A 26 -8.95 3.86 12.66
N ASP A 27 -8.86 2.60 12.28
CA ASP A 27 -9.51 1.47 12.94
C ASP A 27 -8.59 0.91 14.03
N LEU A 28 -9.04 0.96 15.27
CA LEU A 28 -8.28 0.50 16.43
C LEU A 28 -8.49 -1.00 16.72
N MET A 29 -9.54 -1.61 16.16
CA MET A 29 -9.84 -3.05 16.31
C MET A 29 -10.05 -3.71 14.94
N PRO A 30 -9.04 -3.67 14.06
CA PRO A 30 -9.18 -4.10 12.68
C PRO A 30 -9.31 -5.62 12.55
N PRO A 31 -10.15 -6.12 11.63
CA PRO A 31 -10.27 -7.54 11.35
C PRO A 31 -8.94 -8.20 10.95
N CYS A 32 -8.08 -7.51 10.22
CA CYS A 32 -6.79 -8.05 9.78
C CYS A 32 -5.81 -8.35 10.94
N HIS A 33 -6.11 -7.94 12.16
CA HIS A 33 -5.30 -8.26 13.35
C HIS A 33 -5.84 -9.47 14.17
N GLN A 34 -6.90 -10.14 13.72
CA GLN A 34 -7.47 -11.27 14.45
C GLN A 34 -6.50 -12.46 14.60
N LYS A 35 -5.66 -12.66 13.61
CA LYS A 35 -4.59 -13.67 13.66
C LYS A 35 -3.27 -13.01 13.27
N VAL A 36 -2.26 -13.16 14.13
CA VAL A 36 -0.90 -12.64 13.87
C VAL A 36 0.07 -13.80 13.92
N THR A 37 0.81 -14.01 12.84
CA THR A 37 1.93 -14.95 12.77
C THR A 37 3.22 -14.16 12.85
N ARG A 38 4.11 -14.52 13.77
CA ARG A 38 5.41 -13.86 13.96
C ARG A 38 6.49 -14.52 13.12
N GLU A 39 7.62 -13.84 12.99
CA GLU A 39 8.75 -14.30 12.15
C GLU A 39 9.22 -15.72 12.47
N GLU A 40 9.12 -16.13 13.74
CA GLU A 40 9.50 -17.47 14.21
C GLU A 40 8.67 -18.57 13.54
N ASP A 41 7.34 -18.32 13.43
CA ASP A 41 6.36 -19.25 12.88
C ASP A 41 5.99 -18.95 11.43
N LEU A 42 6.62 -17.92 10.82
CA LEU A 42 6.28 -17.51 9.46
C LEU A 42 6.76 -18.52 8.43
N ASP A 43 5.82 -19.06 7.67
CA ASP A 43 6.10 -19.85 6.47
C ASP A 43 5.19 -19.41 5.32
N LEU A 44 5.75 -18.67 4.36
CA LEU A 44 5.04 -18.21 3.16
C LEU A 44 4.57 -19.36 2.25
N ASN A 45 5.05 -20.60 2.47
CA ASN A 45 4.56 -21.77 1.75
C ASN A 45 3.09 -22.09 2.09
N HIS A 46 2.63 -21.68 3.26
CA HIS A 46 1.22 -21.86 3.67
C HIS A 46 0.26 -20.84 3.07
N LEU A 47 0.76 -19.79 2.40
CA LEU A 47 -0.09 -18.83 1.71
C LEU A 47 -0.66 -19.43 0.42
N PRO A 48 -1.96 -19.21 0.13
CA PRO A 48 -2.60 -19.69 -1.09
C PRO A 48 -2.21 -18.83 -2.30
N LEU A 49 -0.92 -18.82 -2.64
CA LEU A 49 -0.39 -18.03 -3.75
C LEU A 49 -0.70 -18.69 -5.08
N LEU A 50 -1.11 -17.88 -6.06
CA LEU A 50 -1.40 -18.34 -7.41
C LEU A 50 -0.10 -18.70 -8.15
N ARG A 51 -0.12 -19.83 -8.86
CA ARG A 51 0.88 -20.21 -9.85
C ARG A 51 0.21 -20.31 -11.22
N PRO A 52 0.12 -19.19 -11.97
CA PRO A 52 -0.66 -19.13 -13.22
C PRO A 52 -0.16 -20.07 -14.31
N TRP A 53 1.15 -20.32 -14.39
CA TRP A 53 1.78 -21.18 -15.39
C TRP A 53 2.65 -22.27 -14.78
N PRO A 54 2.76 -23.45 -15.41
CA PRO A 54 3.61 -24.53 -14.90
C PRO A 54 5.08 -24.16 -14.71
N GLU A 55 5.61 -23.32 -15.60
CA GLU A 55 7.01 -22.86 -15.62
C GLU A 55 7.29 -21.69 -14.69
N ASP A 56 6.26 -21.10 -14.05
CA ASP A 56 6.47 -20.02 -13.06
C ASP A 56 7.36 -20.53 -11.91
N ALA A 57 8.32 -19.71 -11.51
CA ALA A 57 9.30 -20.01 -10.47
C ALA A 57 8.68 -20.23 -9.06
N GLY A 58 7.39 -19.97 -8.88
CA GLY A 58 6.69 -20.18 -7.61
C GLY A 58 5.37 -19.43 -7.54
N GLY A 59 4.75 -19.47 -6.38
CA GLY A 59 3.49 -18.74 -6.14
C GLY A 59 3.71 -17.23 -6.11
N ALA A 60 2.76 -16.49 -6.66
CA ALA A 60 2.82 -15.04 -6.75
C ALA A 60 1.57 -14.34 -6.19
N VAL A 61 1.77 -13.17 -5.61
CA VAL A 61 0.71 -12.20 -5.32
C VAL A 61 0.57 -11.29 -6.53
N THR A 62 -0.59 -11.28 -7.16
CA THR A 62 -0.82 -10.54 -8.42
C THR A 62 -1.51 -9.19 -8.21
N LEU A 63 -2.40 -9.06 -7.22
CA LEU A 63 -3.21 -7.87 -6.94
C LEU A 63 -3.02 -7.34 -5.51
N GLY A 64 -1.90 -7.65 -4.87
CA GLY A 64 -1.58 -7.08 -3.56
C GLY A 64 -1.31 -5.58 -3.64
N LEU A 65 -1.82 -4.83 -2.69
CA LEU A 65 -1.42 -3.44 -2.48
C LEU A 65 -0.08 -3.42 -1.76
N VAL A 66 0.91 -2.85 -2.41
CA VAL A 66 2.22 -2.62 -1.81
C VAL A 66 2.29 -1.20 -1.30
N ILE A 67 2.49 -1.07 -0.01
CA ILE A 67 2.55 0.19 0.71
C ILE A 67 3.99 0.42 1.16
N THR A 68 4.52 1.60 0.86
CA THR A 68 5.81 2.09 1.33
C THR A 68 5.68 3.53 1.79
N LYS A 69 6.65 4.04 2.52
CA LYS A 69 6.71 5.44 2.96
C LYS A 69 8.00 6.09 2.47
N ASP A 70 7.90 7.30 1.96
CA ASP A 70 9.07 8.09 1.57
C ASP A 70 9.95 8.32 2.80
N PRO A 71 11.21 7.86 2.80
CA PRO A 71 12.07 7.94 3.99
C PRO A 71 12.50 9.37 4.37
N GLU A 72 12.30 10.35 3.50
CA GLU A 72 12.61 11.76 3.75
C GLU A 72 11.36 12.53 4.22
N THR A 73 10.23 12.32 3.55
CA THR A 73 9.02 13.15 3.77
C THR A 73 7.95 12.44 4.59
N GLY A 74 8.03 11.13 4.73
CA GLY A 74 7.00 10.33 5.39
C GLY A 74 5.72 10.14 4.55
N VAL A 75 5.68 10.62 3.31
CA VAL A 75 4.51 10.48 2.44
C VAL A 75 4.36 9.03 2.00
N PRO A 76 3.18 8.40 2.21
CA PRO A 76 2.94 7.04 1.76
C PRO A 76 2.81 6.97 0.24
N ASN A 77 3.14 5.81 -0.32
CA ASN A 77 2.84 5.42 -1.68
C ASN A 77 2.15 4.06 -1.66
N VAL A 78 1.09 3.94 -2.39
CA VAL A 78 0.34 2.70 -2.55
C VAL A 78 0.29 2.34 -4.02
N GLY A 79 0.68 1.11 -4.34
CA GLY A 79 0.65 0.65 -5.72
C GLY A 79 0.38 -0.85 -5.82
N VAL A 80 -0.10 -1.27 -6.98
CA VAL A 80 -0.28 -2.69 -7.29
C VAL A 80 0.98 -3.19 -7.97
N TYR A 81 1.63 -4.19 -7.36
CA TYR A 81 2.84 -4.79 -7.89
C TYR A 81 2.80 -6.31 -7.75
N ARG A 82 3.48 -7.01 -8.66
CA ARG A 82 3.66 -8.46 -8.54
C ARG A 82 4.72 -8.75 -7.50
N LEU A 83 4.41 -9.66 -6.56
CA LEU A 83 5.39 -10.24 -5.66
C LEU A 83 5.49 -11.73 -5.95
N GLN A 84 6.72 -12.24 -6.01
CA GLN A 84 7.03 -13.64 -6.24
C GLN A 84 7.67 -14.24 -4.99
N ARG A 85 7.13 -15.34 -4.48
CA ARG A 85 7.74 -16.05 -3.37
C ARG A 85 9.05 -16.70 -3.80
N GLN A 86 10.10 -16.46 -3.04
CA GLN A 86 11.43 -17.05 -3.26
C GLN A 86 11.74 -18.14 -2.23
N SER A 87 11.32 -17.96 -0.99
CA SER A 87 11.54 -18.91 0.09
C SER A 87 10.37 -18.90 1.08
N ALA A 88 10.52 -19.65 2.16
CA ALA A 88 9.58 -19.62 3.27
C ALA A 88 9.43 -18.24 3.95
N LYS A 89 10.42 -17.35 3.81
CA LYS A 89 10.46 -16.06 4.49
C LYS A 89 10.73 -14.87 3.57
N THR A 90 10.95 -15.09 2.27
CA THR A 90 11.33 -14.02 1.34
C THR A 90 10.46 -14.01 0.10
N MET A 91 10.19 -12.80 -0.39
CA MET A 91 9.53 -12.53 -1.66
C MET A 91 10.31 -11.47 -2.43
N THR A 92 10.30 -11.56 -3.75
CA THR A 92 10.72 -10.45 -4.60
C THR A 92 9.53 -9.59 -4.99
N VAL A 93 9.76 -8.28 -5.11
CA VAL A 93 8.78 -7.33 -5.64
C VAL A 93 9.32 -6.76 -6.95
N HIS A 94 8.50 -6.82 -7.99
CA HIS A 94 8.87 -6.25 -9.30
C HIS A 94 8.43 -4.78 -9.37
N TRP A 95 9.40 -3.87 -9.37
CA TRP A 95 9.18 -2.44 -9.50
C TRP A 95 9.79 -1.87 -10.78
N LEU A 96 8.97 -1.22 -11.59
CA LEU A 96 9.50 -0.33 -12.62
C LEU A 96 10.16 0.88 -11.96
N SER A 97 11.33 1.28 -12.48
CA SER A 97 12.19 2.33 -11.91
C SER A 97 11.49 3.69 -11.72
N VAL A 98 10.46 3.97 -12.52
CA VAL A 98 9.67 5.22 -12.46
C VAL A 98 8.60 5.22 -11.38
N ARG A 99 8.28 4.08 -10.79
CA ARG A 99 7.20 3.94 -9.79
C ARG A 99 7.62 4.45 -8.41
N GLY A 100 6.62 4.79 -7.59
CA GLY A 100 6.80 5.36 -6.26
C GLY A 100 7.61 4.47 -5.33
N GLY A 101 7.31 3.15 -5.28
CA GLY A 101 8.05 2.20 -4.45
C GLY A 101 9.54 2.13 -4.79
N ALA A 102 9.89 2.05 -6.09
CA ALA A 102 11.29 2.07 -6.54
C ALA A 102 11.99 3.40 -6.19
N ARG A 103 11.26 4.52 -6.23
CA ARG A 103 11.79 5.82 -5.81
C ARG A 103 12.09 5.87 -4.32
N HIS A 104 11.19 5.32 -3.48
CA HIS A 104 11.40 5.21 -2.04
C HIS A 104 12.60 4.31 -1.72
N LEU A 105 12.74 3.17 -2.44
CA LEU A 105 13.89 2.27 -2.27
C LEU A 105 15.22 2.98 -2.57
N ARG A 106 15.32 3.72 -3.69
CA ARG A 106 16.54 4.48 -4.01
C ARG A 106 16.89 5.51 -2.95
N LYS A 107 15.89 6.23 -2.41
CA LYS A 107 16.09 7.19 -1.32
C LYS A 107 16.55 6.49 -0.05
N ALA A 108 15.91 5.39 0.34
CA ALA A 108 16.30 4.61 1.51
C ALA A 108 17.73 4.08 1.37
N ALA A 109 18.10 3.57 0.19
CA ALA A 109 19.45 3.09 -0.10
C ALA A 109 20.49 4.22 0.00
N ALA A 110 20.20 5.41 -0.54
CA ALA A 110 21.07 6.59 -0.42
C ALA A 110 21.29 7.01 1.04
N MET A 111 20.27 6.82 1.88
CA MET A 111 20.34 7.07 3.34
C MET A 111 20.92 5.88 4.13
N LYS A 112 21.28 4.78 3.48
CA LYS A 112 21.73 3.52 4.11
C LYS A 112 20.71 2.96 5.12
N LYS A 113 19.42 3.14 4.84
CA LYS A 113 18.31 2.66 5.67
C LYS A 113 17.57 1.54 4.96
N LYS A 114 16.98 0.64 5.74
CA LYS A 114 16.00 -0.31 5.22
C LYS A 114 14.75 0.43 4.78
N LEU A 115 14.12 -0.02 3.71
CA LEU A 115 12.77 0.43 3.32
C LEU A 115 11.76 -0.55 3.92
N GLU A 116 10.91 -0.06 4.79
CA GLU A 116 9.75 -0.82 5.28
C GLU A 116 8.72 -1.00 4.16
N ILE A 117 8.12 -2.17 4.10
CA ILE A 117 7.13 -2.54 3.09
C ILE A 117 5.99 -3.33 3.75
N ALA A 118 4.76 -2.94 3.43
CA ALA A 118 3.57 -3.72 3.77
C ALA A 118 2.86 -4.17 2.48
N VAL A 119 2.34 -5.40 2.48
CA VAL A 119 1.56 -5.93 1.37
C VAL A 119 0.19 -6.33 1.89
N ALA A 120 -0.86 -5.64 1.43
CA ALA A 120 -2.23 -5.93 1.77
C ALA A 120 -2.89 -6.73 0.64
N ILE A 121 -3.41 -7.91 0.97
CA ILE A 121 -4.03 -8.86 0.04
C ILE A 121 -5.50 -9.03 0.44
N GLY A 122 -6.39 -9.22 -0.54
CA GLY A 122 -7.83 -9.36 -0.29
C GLY A 122 -8.46 -8.04 0.17
N VAL A 123 -8.06 -6.94 -0.42
CA VAL A 123 -8.62 -5.61 -0.16
C VAL A 123 -9.84 -5.33 -1.05
N HIS A 124 -10.63 -4.33 -0.68
CA HIS A 124 -11.76 -3.89 -1.52
C HIS A 124 -11.27 -3.49 -2.92
N PRO A 125 -11.93 -3.92 -4.02
CA PRO A 125 -11.50 -3.67 -5.41
C PRO A 125 -11.26 -2.19 -5.73
N LEU A 126 -12.03 -1.30 -5.13
CA LEU A 126 -11.86 0.14 -5.29
C LEU A 126 -10.46 0.63 -4.87
N LEU A 127 -9.88 0.02 -3.83
CA LEU A 127 -8.51 0.36 -3.38
C LEU A 127 -7.47 -0.09 -4.39
N VAL A 128 -7.69 -1.25 -5.02
CA VAL A 128 -6.83 -1.74 -6.12
C VAL A 128 -6.89 -0.78 -7.30
N MET A 129 -8.09 -0.33 -7.67
CA MET A 129 -8.27 0.66 -8.76
C MET A 129 -7.59 1.99 -8.43
N ALA A 130 -7.75 2.49 -7.22
CA ALA A 130 -7.13 3.73 -6.78
C ALA A 130 -5.58 3.64 -6.82
N ALA A 131 -5.01 2.54 -6.32
CA ALA A 131 -3.59 2.28 -6.32
C ALA A 131 -2.98 2.08 -7.73
N ALA A 132 -3.79 1.63 -8.70
CA ALA A 132 -3.39 1.47 -10.10
C ALA A 132 -3.50 2.77 -10.91
N THR A 133 -4.32 3.73 -10.44
CA THR A 133 -4.56 4.99 -11.15
C THR A 133 -3.37 5.93 -11.03
N PRO A 134 -2.89 6.52 -12.15
CA PRO A 134 -1.84 7.53 -12.10
C PRO A 134 -2.40 8.84 -11.52
N ILE A 135 -2.16 9.07 -10.25
CA ILE A 135 -2.55 10.31 -9.55
C ILE A 135 -1.33 11.21 -9.34
N PRO A 136 -1.52 12.54 -9.20
CA PRO A 136 -0.44 13.45 -8.84
C PRO A 136 0.23 13.03 -7.52
N VAL A 137 1.55 13.13 -7.44
CA VAL A 137 2.37 12.70 -6.27
C VAL A 137 1.94 13.38 -4.97
N GLN A 138 1.31 14.55 -5.07
CA GLN A 138 0.82 15.33 -3.92
C GLN A 138 -0.53 14.81 -3.37
N LEU A 139 -1.22 13.96 -4.12
CA LEU A 139 -2.50 13.38 -3.72
C LEU A 139 -2.26 11.98 -3.16
N SER A 140 -2.78 11.73 -1.97
CA SER A 140 -2.74 10.38 -1.37
C SER A 140 -3.70 9.43 -2.09
N GLU A 141 -3.25 8.21 -2.40
CA GLU A 141 -4.09 7.14 -2.96
C GLU A 141 -5.28 6.83 -2.03
N TRP A 142 -5.08 6.93 -0.72
CA TRP A 142 -6.15 6.75 0.26
C TRP A 142 -7.23 7.82 0.15
N LEU A 143 -6.82 9.09 0.01
CA LEU A 143 -7.77 10.19 -0.17
C LEU A 143 -8.51 10.06 -1.50
N PHE A 144 -7.80 9.67 -2.57
CA PHE A 144 -8.42 9.43 -3.88
C PHE A 144 -9.44 8.30 -3.82
N ALA A 145 -9.11 7.19 -3.16
CA ALA A 145 -10.05 6.09 -2.93
C ALA A 145 -11.28 6.54 -2.13
N GLY A 146 -11.07 7.32 -1.08
CA GLY A 146 -12.15 7.88 -0.26
C GLY A 146 -13.08 8.81 -1.03
N LEU A 147 -12.54 9.66 -1.91
CA LEU A 147 -13.35 10.50 -2.81
C LEU A 147 -14.23 9.65 -3.74
N TYR A 148 -13.68 8.55 -4.25
CA TYR A 148 -14.42 7.65 -5.13
C TYR A 148 -15.49 6.84 -4.39
N ALA A 149 -15.21 6.47 -3.13
CA ALA A 149 -16.14 5.74 -2.27
C ALA A 149 -17.23 6.65 -1.66
N GLY A 150 -16.99 7.97 -1.57
CA GLY A 150 -17.84 8.91 -0.83
C GLY A 150 -17.66 8.85 0.69
N GLU A 151 -16.69 8.07 1.19
CA GLU A 151 -16.34 7.92 2.60
C GLU A 151 -14.84 7.60 2.77
N GLY A 152 -14.29 7.86 3.96
CA GLY A 152 -12.88 7.62 4.25
C GLY A 152 -12.52 6.15 4.27
N VAL A 153 -11.34 5.82 3.73
CA VAL A 153 -10.78 4.47 3.83
C VAL A 153 -10.40 4.17 5.27
N ARG A 154 -10.86 3.04 5.82
CA ARG A 154 -10.46 2.60 7.14
C ARG A 154 -9.06 1.97 7.09
N LEU A 155 -8.12 2.60 7.77
CA LEU A 155 -6.73 2.15 7.88
C LEU A 155 -6.43 1.70 9.30
N THR A 156 -5.44 0.82 9.44
CA THR A 156 -4.85 0.46 10.73
C THR A 156 -3.34 0.47 10.65
N LYS A 157 -2.69 0.62 11.80
CA LYS A 157 -1.23 0.53 11.90
C LYS A 157 -0.78 -0.92 11.75
N CYS A 158 0.31 -1.13 11.04
CA CYS A 158 1.05 -2.39 11.06
C CYS A 158 1.54 -2.75 12.47
N LYS A 159 1.85 -4.03 12.69
CA LYS A 159 2.29 -4.54 14.00
C LYS A 159 3.78 -4.37 14.24
N THR A 160 4.61 -4.45 13.20
CA THR A 160 6.07 -4.53 13.32
C THR A 160 6.79 -3.37 12.63
N ILE A 161 6.10 -2.62 11.75
CA ILE A 161 6.66 -1.53 10.95
C ILE A 161 5.78 -0.28 11.03
N ASP A 162 6.37 0.89 10.75
CA ASP A 162 5.65 2.18 10.82
C ASP A 162 4.91 2.50 9.51
N LEU A 163 4.00 1.61 9.12
CA LEU A 163 3.10 1.77 7.98
C LEU A 163 1.64 1.59 8.39
N GLN A 164 0.74 2.00 7.50
CA GLN A 164 -0.70 1.81 7.64
C GLN A 164 -1.24 1.02 6.46
N VAL A 165 -2.17 0.12 6.74
CA VAL A 165 -2.81 -0.78 5.75
C VAL A 165 -4.33 -0.70 5.87
N PRO A 166 -5.10 -1.07 4.85
CA PRO A 166 -6.56 -1.18 4.97
C PRO A 166 -6.93 -2.19 6.05
N SER A 167 -7.79 -1.77 7.00
CA SER A 167 -8.15 -2.57 8.17
C SER A 167 -8.89 -3.87 7.83
N HIS A 168 -9.59 -3.90 6.69
CA HIS A 168 -10.34 -5.05 6.18
C HIS A 168 -9.55 -5.90 5.16
N SER A 169 -8.21 -5.80 5.15
CA SER A 169 -7.38 -6.73 4.36
C SER A 169 -7.54 -8.15 4.90
N GLU A 170 -7.61 -9.14 4.01
CA GLU A 170 -7.65 -10.56 4.41
C GLU A 170 -6.30 -11.02 4.94
N ILE A 171 -5.21 -10.62 4.28
CA ILE A 171 -3.84 -10.94 4.68
C ILE A 171 -2.99 -9.66 4.59
N VAL A 172 -2.17 -9.43 5.60
CA VAL A 172 -1.15 -8.38 5.61
C VAL A 172 0.21 -9.02 5.82
N LEU A 173 1.14 -8.75 4.91
CA LEU A 173 2.55 -9.13 5.06
C LEU A 173 3.34 -7.87 5.42
N GLU A 174 4.14 -7.96 6.45
CA GLU A 174 5.03 -6.88 6.89
C GLU A 174 6.48 -7.31 6.72
N GLY A 175 7.30 -6.43 6.17
CA GLY A 175 8.70 -6.74 5.91
C GLY A 175 9.55 -5.50 5.63
N SER A 176 10.76 -5.73 5.18
CA SER A 176 11.69 -4.67 4.81
C SER A 176 12.61 -5.10 3.68
N ILE A 177 13.13 -4.14 2.94
CA ILE A 177 14.15 -4.32 1.91
C ILE A 177 15.42 -3.64 2.41
N SER A 178 16.53 -4.39 2.49
CA SER A 178 17.82 -3.84 2.92
C SER A 178 18.52 -3.13 1.75
N PRO A 179 19.37 -2.10 2.03
CA PRO A 179 20.18 -1.49 0.99
C PRO A 179 21.07 -2.53 0.31
N GLY A 180 21.06 -2.57 -1.01
CA GLY A 180 21.85 -3.53 -1.80
C GLY A 180 21.16 -4.87 -2.06
N GLU A 181 19.96 -5.11 -1.55
CA GLU A 181 19.12 -6.26 -1.91
C GLU A 181 18.39 -6.00 -3.24
N GLU A 182 19.12 -5.60 -4.28
CA GLU A 182 18.60 -5.55 -5.63
C GLU A 182 18.82 -6.91 -6.29
N MET A 183 17.75 -7.56 -6.71
CA MET A 183 17.86 -8.69 -7.63
C MET A 183 17.94 -8.12 -9.05
N MET A 184 18.97 -8.48 -9.77
CA MET A 184 19.05 -8.23 -11.22
C MET A 184 18.13 -9.22 -11.93
N ASP A 185 17.40 -8.73 -12.92
CA ASP A 185 16.62 -9.55 -13.86
C ASP A 185 17.51 -10.47 -14.69
#